data_1f8ef7e77d23d0244e11921cc7a41a7b
#
_entry.id   1f8ef7e77d23d0244e11921cc7a41a7b
#
_cell.length_a   1.000
_cell.length_b   1.000
_cell.length_c   1.000
_cell.angle_alpha   90.00
_cell.angle_beta   90.00
_cell.angle_gamma   90.00
#
_symmetry.space_group_name_H-M   'P 1'
#
loop_
_entity.id
_entity.type
_entity.pdbx_description
1 polymer ?
#
loop_
_entity_poly.entity_id
_entity_poly.type
_entity_poly.pdbx_seq_one_letter_code
_entity_poly.pdbx_strand_id
1 'polypeptide(L)'
;MSDFIWVEKYRPQTIEDCILPDSIKKTFKDFLNTGEIPNMLLAGPPGVGKTTVAKALCNELGADFYVINGSDEGRFLDTVRNNAKNFASTVSLSSEAKHKVIIIDEADNTGNDVQLLLRAFIEEFAGNCRFIFTCNYKNKILDPLHSRCAVVEFNIKGKEKQEIAAKFFQRLLYILEKEKVEADKKVLVELINKHFPDWRRVLNECQRYSVGGKIDTGILAAFSDVAVNDLLKNLKEKNFSEVRKWVVSNLDNETSMLLRRIYDSLY
;
A
#
# COMPACT_ATOMS: atom_id res chain seq x y z
N MET A 1 12.09 -1.08 17.86
CA MET A 1 12.14 -2.18 16.88
C MET A 1 11.77 -1.77 15.44
N SER A 2 11.20 -0.59 15.21
CA SER A 2 10.85 -0.10 13.87
C SER A 2 12.02 0.43 13.03
N ASP A 3 13.17 0.70 13.66
CA ASP A 3 14.29 1.39 13.01
C ASP A 3 15.11 0.54 12.05
N PHE A 4 14.90 -0.77 12.02
CA PHE A 4 15.62 -1.68 11.13
C PHE A 4 14.94 -1.79 9.75
N ILE A 5 13.62 -1.77 9.68
CA ILE A 5 12.88 -1.97 8.42
C ILE A 5 12.72 -0.61 7.71
N TRP A 6 13.31 -0.46 6.53
CA TRP A 6 13.28 0.81 5.78
C TRP A 6 11.87 1.31 5.48
N VAL A 7 10.93 0.41 5.18
CA VAL A 7 9.53 0.77 4.94
C VAL A 7 8.90 1.50 6.13
N GLU A 8 9.28 1.13 7.36
CA GLU A 8 8.76 1.78 8.57
C GLU A 8 9.62 3.00 8.95
N LYS A 9 10.94 2.87 8.92
CA LYS A 9 11.90 3.94 9.27
C LYS A 9 11.71 5.20 8.41
N TYR A 10 11.47 5.02 7.12
CA TYR A 10 11.31 6.11 6.15
C TYR A 10 9.85 6.36 5.74
N ARG A 11 8.89 5.87 6.55
CA ARG A 11 7.48 6.11 6.31
C ARG A 11 7.16 7.61 6.38
N PRO A 12 6.57 8.22 5.34
CA PRO A 12 6.13 9.61 5.36
C PRO A 12 5.26 9.91 6.59
N GLN A 13 5.54 11.03 7.25
CA GLN A 13 4.79 11.49 8.41
C GLN A 13 3.85 12.65 8.06
N THR A 14 4.08 13.33 6.92
CA THR A 14 3.28 14.43 6.43
C THR A 14 2.71 14.12 5.04
N ILE A 15 1.64 14.79 4.65
CA ILE A 15 1.05 14.70 3.32
C ILE A 15 2.04 15.20 2.25
N GLU A 16 2.86 16.20 2.62
CA GLU A 16 3.87 16.73 1.69
C GLU A 16 4.93 15.68 1.35
N ASP A 17 5.36 14.89 2.30
CA ASP A 17 6.33 13.81 2.12
C ASP A 17 5.76 12.60 1.35
N CYS A 18 4.44 12.47 1.28
CA CYS A 18 3.79 11.39 0.54
C CYS A 18 3.96 11.57 -0.97
N ILE A 19 4.33 10.48 -1.63
CA ILE A 19 4.48 10.45 -3.10
C ILE A 19 3.13 10.03 -3.70
N LEU A 20 2.38 11.03 -4.15
CA LEU A 20 1.01 10.91 -4.63
C LEU A 20 0.83 11.68 -5.92
N PRO A 21 -0.17 11.31 -6.76
CA PRO A 21 -0.69 12.18 -7.81
C PRO A 21 -1.09 13.55 -7.24
N ASP A 22 -0.82 14.61 -7.97
CA ASP A 22 -1.07 15.98 -7.49
C ASP A 22 -2.55 16.23 -7.18
N SER A 23 -3.46 15.61 -7.94
CA SER A 23 -4.91 15.65 -7.67
C SER A 23 -5.28 15.07 -6.30
N ILE A 24 -4.71 13.91 -5.95
CA ILE A 24 -4.92 13.26 -4.65
C ILE A 24 -4.27 14.10 -3.54
N LYS A 25 -3.02 14.55 -3.76
CA LYS A 25 -2.31 15.38 -2.80
C LYS A 25 -3.07 16.67 -2.47
N LYS A 26 -3.66 17.31 -3.48
CA LYS A 26 -4.52 18.48 -3.31
C LYS A 26 -5.73 18.17 -2.42
N THR A 27 -6.44 17.06 -2.67
CA THR A 27 -7.59 16.65 -1.86
C THR A 27 -7.22 16.53 -0.38
N PHE A 28 -6.09 15.90 -0.06
CA PHE A 28 -5.65 15.77 1.34
C PHE A 28 -5.19 17.10 1.94
N LYS A 29 -4.57 18.00 1.16
CA LYS A 29 -4.25 19.37 1.59
C LYS A 29 -5.51 20.18 1.89
N ASP A 30 -6.57 20.00 1.11
CA ASP A 30 -7.84 20.67 1.36
C ASP A 30 -8.46 20.20 2.70
N PHE A 31 -8.34 18.91 3.06
CA PHE A 31 -8.74 18.42 4.39
C PHE A 31 -7.89 19.01 5.53
N LEU A 32 -6.57 19.13 5.33
CA LEU A 32 -5.69 19.81 6.29
C LEU A 32 -6.10 21.26 6.50
N ASN A 33 -6.39 21.99 5.43
CA ASN A 33 -6.79 23.41 5.49
C ASN A 33 -8.14 23.62 6.21
N THR A 34 -9.06 22.67 6.07
CA THR A 34 -10.36 22.73 6.77
C THR A 34 -10.28 22.30 8.23
N GLY A 35 -9.22 21.59 8.59
CA GLY A 35 -9.05 20.99 9.93
C GLY A 35 -10.05 19.87 10.22
N GLU A 36 -10.69 19.32 9.17
CA GLU A 36 -11.71 18.28 9.31
C GLU A 36 -11.40 17.07 8.43
N ILE A 37 -11.54 15.89 9.01
CA ILE A 37 -11.40 14.62 8.29
C ILE A 37 -12.80 14.07 8.01
N PRO A 38 -13.20 13.87 6.75
CA PRO A 38 -14.44 13.14 6.45
C PRO A 38 -14.24 11.63 6.65
N ASN A 39 -15.34 10.88 6.70
CA ASN A 39 -15.21 9.42 6.51
C ASN A 39 -14.71 9.15 5.10
N MET A 40 -13.69 8.30 4.96
CA MET A 40 -13.01 8.07 3.68
C MET A 40 -12.86 6.59 3.36
N LEU A 41 -12.90 6.28 2.06
CA LEU A 41 -12.53 4.99 1.51
C LEU A 41 -11.36 5.19 0.53
N LEU A 42 -10.17 4.74 0.94
CA LEU A 42 -8.94 4.83 0.15
C LEU A 42 -8.76 3.53 -0.62
N ALA A 43 -9.03 3.54 -1.92
CA ALA A 43 -9.00 2.37 -2.77
C ALA A 43 -7.83 2.42 -3.77
N GLY A 44 -7.19 1.27 -4.02
CA GLY A 44 -6.11 1.18 -5.02
C GLY A 44 -5.16 0.00 -4.77
N PRO A 45 -4.21 -0.25 -5.67
CA PRO A 45 -3.31 -1.40 -5.59
C PRO A 45 -2.47 -1.41 -4.31
N PRO A 46 -1.88 -2.55 -3.92
CA PRO A 46 -1.01 -2.64 -2.76
C PRO A 46 0.24 -1.76 -2.94
N GLY A 47 0.83 -1.33 -1.82
CA GLY A 47 2.11 -0.62 -1.81
C GLY A 47 2.08 0.85 -2.25
N VAL A 48 0.93 1.41 -2.69
CA VAL A 48 0.80 2.82 -3.13
C VAL A 48 0.74 3.86 -1.99
N GLY A 49 0.74 3.42 -0.73
CA GLY A 49 0.79 4.32 0.42
C GLY A 49 -0.56 4.71 1.03
N LYS A 50 -1.67 4.00 0.78
CA LYS A 50 -3.01 4.28 1.34
C LYS A 50 -2.99 4.46 2.86
N THR A 51 -2.51 3.46 3.59
CA THR A 51 -2.40 3.48 5.06
C THR A 51 -1.42 4.55 5.55
N THR A 52 -0.35 4.80 4.79
CA THR A 52 0.64 5.83 5.09
C THR A 52 0.00 7.22 5.03
N VAL A 53 -0.77 7.51 3.99
CA VAL A 53 -1.47 8.79 3.83
C VAL A 53 -2.51 8.99 4.92
N ALA A 54 -3.28 7.93 5.27
CA ALA A 54 -4.24 8.00 6.36
C ALA A 54 -3.57 8.39 7.69
N LYS A 55 -2.44 7.75 8.02
CA LYS A 55 -1.66 8.06 9.22
C LYS A 55 -1.04 9.47 9.17
N ALA A 56 -0.47 9.86 8.02
CA ALA A 56 0.12 11.18 7.83
C ALA A 56 -0.91 12.29 8.02
N LEU A 57 -2.12 12.14 7.48
CA LEU A 57 -3.22 13.07 7.67
C LEU A 57 -3.59 13.23 9.15
N CYS A 58 -3.70 12.13 9.89
CA CYS A 58 -4.00 12.16 11.33
C CYS A 58 -2.88 12.84 12.12
N ASN A 59 -1.61 12.54 11.81
CA ASN A 59 -0.46 13.14 12.47
C ASN A 59 -0.40 14.66 12.25
N GLU A 60 -0.59 15.14 11.01
CA GLU A 60 -0.54 16.58 10.71
C GLU A 60 -1.69 17.36 11.37
N LEU A 61 -2.86 16.74 11.53
CA LEU A 61 -4.00 17.34 12.21
C LEU A 61 -3.97 17.18 13.73
N GLY A 62 -2.96 16.48 14.27
CA GLY A 62 -2.91 16.16 15.70
C GLY A 62 -4.10 15.32 16.17
N ALA A 63 -4.67 14.50 15.29
CA ALA A 63 -5.82 13.65 15.60
C ALA A 63 -5.37 12.34 16.25
N ASP A 64 -5.98 11.98 17.38
CA ASP A 64 -5.83 10.65 17.93
C ASP A 64 -6.41 9.62 16.98
N PHE A 65 -5.63 8.57 16.65
CA PHE A 65 -6.13 7.52 15.78
C PHE A 65 -5.82 6.12 16.30
N TYR A 66 -6.71 5.19 15.96
CA TYR A 66 -6.60 3.77 16.25
C TYR A 66 -6.64 2.98 14.95
N VAL A 67 -5.67 2.07 14.74
CA VAL A 67 -5.57 1.27 13.51
C VAL A 67 -6.01 -0.15 13.80
N ILE A 68 -6.92 -0.67 12.99
CA ILE A 68 -7.39 -2.06 13.03
C ILE A 68 -7.11 -2.68 11.67
N ASN A 69 -6.50 -3.87 11.65
CA ASN A 69 -6.25 -4.60 10.42
C ASN A 69 -7.40 -5.55 10.13
N GLY A 70 -8.07 -5.39 8.97
CA GLY A 70 -9.18 -6.23 8.52
C GLY A 70 -8.79 -7.70 8.23
N SER A 71 -7.50 -7.98 8.06
CA SER A 71 -7.00 -9.34 7.84
C SER A 71 -6.94 -10.19 9.12
N ASP A 72 -7.13 -9.62 10.31
CA ASP A 72 -7.10 -10.34 11.59
C ASP A 72 -8.48 -10.95 11.91
N GLU A 73 -8.90 -11.92 11.09
CA GLU A 73 -10.26 -12.48 11.06
C GLU A 73 -10.74 -13.00 12.41
N GLY A 74 -9.89 -13.66 13.21
CA GLY A 74 -10.28 -14.34 14.45
C GLY A 74 -10.64 -13.41 15.61
N ARG A 75 -10.21 -12.13 15.57
CA ARG A 75 -10.38 -11.15 16.66
C ARG A 75 -11.06 -9.87 16.20
N PHE A 76 -11.28 -9.71 14.91
CA PHE A 76 -11.71 -8.44 14.34
C PHE A 76 -13.06 -7.98 14.89
N LEU A 77 -14.06 -8.84 14.94
CA LEU A 77 -15.39 -8.52 15.47
C LEU A 77 -15.33 -8.06 16.94
N ASP A 78 -14.55 -8.75 17.77
CA ASP A 78 -14.39 -8.39 19.18
C ASP A 78 -13.59 -7.11 19.34
N THR A 79 -12.56 -6.93 18.52
CA THR A 79 -11.76 -5.68 18.49
C THR A 79 -12.62 -4.48 18.09
N VAL A 80 -13.47 -4.63 17.06
CA VAL A 80 -14.38 -3.56 16.63
C VAL A 80 -15.42 -3.29 17.70
N ARG A 81 -16.08 -4.32 18.25
CA ARG A 81 -17.13 -4.15 19.25
C ARG A 81 -16.63 -3.55 20.56
N ASN A 82 -15.46 -3.93 21.01
CA ASN A 82 -14.93 -3.51 22.31
C ASN A 82 -13.96 -2.34 22.18
N ASN A 83 -12.85 -2.51 21.46
CA ASN A 83 -11.77 -1.52 21.43
C ASN A 83 -12.13 -0.29 20.59
N ALA A 84 -12.67 -0.50 19.38
CA ALA A 84 -13.08 0.62 18.52
C ALA A 84 -14.23 1.40 19.13
N LYS A 85 -15.22 0.71 19.70
CA LYS A 85 -16.33 1.34 20.40
C LYS A 85 -15.87 2.16 21.61
N ASN A 86 -15.00 1.60 22.46
CA ASN A 86 -14.43 2.31 23.60
C ASN A 86 -13.63 3.54 23.15
N PHE A 87 -12.78 3.39 22.12
CA PHE A 87 -12.02 4.49 21.56
C PHE A 87 -12.94 5.60 21.02
N ALA A 88 -13.96 5.26 20.24
CA ALA A 88 -14.91 6.21 19.66
C ALA A 88 -15.80 6.91 20.69
N SER A 89 -16.14 6.23 21.81
CA SER A 89 -17.02 6.76 22.88
C SER A 89 -16.31 7.75 23.80
N THR A 90 -14.96 7.72 23.87
CA THR A 90 -14.20 8.62 24.74
C THR A 90 -13.83 9.91 24.02
N VAL A 91 -13.85 11.04 24.74
CA VAL A 91 -13.37 12.32 24.23
C VAL A 91 -11.85 12.37 24.39
N SER A 92 -11.14 12.89 23.39
CA SER A 92 -9.71 13.16 23.53
C SER A 92 -9.50 14.42 24.36
N LEU A 93 -8.62 14.34 25.36
CA LEU A 93 -8.25 15.48 26.18
C LEU A 93 -6.97 16.18 25.67
N SER A 94 -6.22 15.53 24.81
CA SER A 94 -4.90 15.97 24.31
C SER A 94 -4.86 16.26 22.81
N SER A 95 -5.90 15.92 22.07
CA SER A 95 -5.95 16.11 20.62
C SER A 95 -6.34 17.54 20.26
N GLU A 96 -5.60 18.14 19.34
CA GLU A 96 -5.96 19.44 18.73
C GLU A 96 -7.07 19.30 17.69
N ALA A 97 -7.28 18.07 17.19
CA ALA A 97 -8.31 17.79 16.20
C ALA A 97 -9.70 17.66 16.81
N LYS A 98 -10.71 18.04 16.04
CA LYS A 98 -12.14 17.99 16.44
C LYS A 98 -12.65 16.56 16.65
N HIS A 99 -12.04 15.58 16.00
CA HIS A 99 -12.52 14.20 15.97
C HIS A 99 -11.37 13.21 16.13
N LYS A 100 -11.64 12.08 16.76
CA LYS A 100 -10.78 10.89 16.70
C LYS A 100 -10.94 10.18 15.38
N VAL A 101 -9.97 9.35 15.02
CA VAL A 101 -9.99 8.62 13.74
C VAL A 101 -9.78 7.13 13.99
N ILE A 102 -10.62 6.30 13.39
CA ILE A 102 -10.41 4.85 13.31
C ILE A 102 -10.03 4.51 11.87
N ILE A 103 -8.84 3.92 11.72
CA ILE A 103 -8.34 3.46 10.43
C ILE A 103 -8.56 1.96 10.35
N ILE A 104 -9.40 1.52 9.42
CA ILE A 104 -9.62 0.11 9.10
C ILE A 104 -8.75 -0.23 7.89
N ASP A 105 -7.60 -0.84 8.15
CA ASP A 105 -6.67 -1.25 7.09
C ASP A 105 -7.12 -2.57 6.48
N GLU A 106 -7.02 -2.72 5.15
CA GLU A 106 -7.45 -3.90 4.41
C GLU A 106 -8.93 -4.28 4.64
N ALA A 107 -9.83 -3.29 4.63
CA ALA A 107 -11.25 -3.48 4.87
C ALA A 107 -11.93 -4.46 3.89
N ASP A 108 -11.35 -4.67 2.71
CA ASP A 108 -11.81 -5.65 1.71
C ASP A 108 -11.56 -7.11 2.10
N ASN A 109 -10.85 -7.36 3.21
CA ASN A 109 -10.68 -8.68 3.82
C ASN A 109 -11.69 -8.93 4.96
N THR A 110 -12.56 -7.96 5.27
CA THR A 110 -13.58 -8.12 6.31
C THR A 110 -14.86 -8.73 5.77
N GLY A 111 -15.52 -9.57 6.58
CA GLY A 111 -16.81 -10.16 6.23
C GLY A 111 -17.95 -9.12 6.19
N ASN A 112 -19.06 -9.47 5.51
CA ASN A 112 -20.21 -8.60 5.34
C ASN A 112 -20.80 -8.13 6.69
N ASP A 113 -20.88 -9.01 7.68
CA ASP A 113 -21.42 -8.67 9.01
C ASP A 113 -20.62 -7.60 9.71
N VAL A 114 -19.28 -7.63 9.54
CA VAL A 114 -18.37 -6.61 10.06
C VAL A 114 -18.60 -5.29 9.35
N GLN A 115 -18.71 -5.30 8.03
CA GLN A 115 -18.94 -4.09 7.25
C GLN A 115 -20.30 -3.44 7.60
N LEU A 116 -21.34 -4.23 7.88
CA LEU A 116 -22.61 -3.73 8.36
C LEU A 116 -22.52 -3.15 9.78
N LEU A 117 -21.73 -3.75 10.66
CA LEU A 117 -21.43 -3.19 11.98
C LEU A 117 -20.70 -1.85 11.88
N LEU A 118 -19.67 -1.78 11.03
CA LEU A 118 -18.93 -0.54 10.79
C LEU A 118 -19.81 0.58 10.21
N ARG A 119 -20.76 0.24 9.33
CA ARG A 119 -21.78 1.17 8.87
C ARG A 119 -22.57 1.77 10.03
N ALA A 120 -23.03 0.92 10.97
CA ALA A 120 -23.78 1.39 12.14
C ALA A 120 -22.90 2.30 13.03
N PHE A 121 -21.61 1.98 13.18
CA PHE A 121 -20.67 2.77 13.96
C PHE A 121 -20.40 4.15 13.35
N ILE A 122 -20.33 4.28 12.03
CA ILE A 122 -20.22 5.57 11.36
C ILE A 122 -21.37 6.50 11.75
N GLU A 123 -22.59 5.98 11.88
CA GLU A 123 -23.76 6.75 12.27
C GLU A 123 -23.79 7.03 13.79
N GLU A 124 -23.52 6.01 14.62
CA GLU A 124 -23.53 6.10 16.08
C GLU A 124 -22.48 7.11 16.59
N PHE A 125 -21.29 7.13 16.01
CA PHE A 125 -20.17 7.95 16.49
C PHE A 125 -19.86 9.18 15.63
N ALA A 126 -20.79 9.57 14.75
CA ALA A 126 -20.58 10.70 13.83
C ALA A 126 -20.17 12.03 14.49
N GLY A 127 -20.52 12.25 15.75
CA GLY A 127 -20.15 13.44 16.51
C GLY A 127 -18.68 13.44 16.97
N ASN A 128 -18.09 12.27 17.25
CA ASN A 128 -16.81 12.17 17.96
C ASN A 128 -15.71 11.49 17.14
N CYS A 129 -16.08 10.69 16.14
CA CYS A 129 -15.14 9.83 15.43
C CYS A 129 -15.35 9.87 13.92
N ARG A 130 -14.26 9.71 13.18
CA ARG A 130 -14.25 9.51 11.74
C ARG A 130 -13.61 8.19 11.41
N PHE A 131 -14.00 7.63 10.26
CA PHE A 131 -13.53 6.32 9.81
C PHE A 131 -12.81 6.46 8.48
N ILE A 132 -11.60 5.90 8.41
CA ILE A 132 -10.82 5.81 7.18
C ILE A 132 -10.64 4.33 6.85
N PHE A 133 -11.22 3.90 5.75
CA PHE A 133 -11.07 2.54 5.24
C PHE A 133 -9.99 2.50 4.17
N THR A 134 -9.13 1.49 4.19
CA THR A 134 -8.27 1.19 3.03
C THR A 134 -8.70 -0.12 2.40
N CYS A 135 -8.63 -0.22 1.09
CA CYS A 135 -8.91 -1.46 0.37
C CYS A 135 -8.08 -1.58 -0.91
N ASN A 136 -7.80 -2.80 -1.32
CA ASN A 136 -7.21 -3.08 -2.62
C ASN A 136 -8.30 -3.27 -3.68
N TYR A 137 -9.42 -3.88 -3.29
CA TYR A 137 -10.54 -4.21 -4.17
C TYR A 137 -11.81 -3.48 -3.72
N LYS A 138 -12.10 -2.35 -4.36
CA LYS A 138 -13.26 -1.51 -4.06
C LYS A 138 -14.61 -2.27 -4.13
N ASN A 139 -14.72 -3.22 -5.07
CA ASN A 139 -15.91 -4.04 -5.26
C ASN A 139 -16.21 -5.04 -4.13
N LYS A 140 -15.26 -5.26 -3.20
CA LYS A 140 -15.48 -6.06 -1.99
C LYS A 140 -16.06 -5.26 -0.83
N ILE A 141 -16.14 -3.94 -0.96
CA ILE A 141 -16.74 -3.06 0.04
C ILE A 141 -18.22 -2.88 -0.28
N LEU A 142 -19.07 -3.05 0.73
CA LEU A 142 -20.52 -2.95 0.55
C LEU A 142 -20.97 -1.51 0.21
N ASP A 143 -21.96 -1.38 -0.67
CA ASP A 143 -22.54 -0.09 -1.08
C ASP A 143 -22.94 0.82 0.09
N PRO A 144 -23.50 0.32 1.21
CA PRO A 144 -23.80 1.14 2.37
C PRO A 144 -22.59 1.87 2.98
N LEU A 145 -21.37 1.34 2.86
CA LEU A 145 -20.15 2.03 3.27
C LEU A 145 -19.71 3.04 2.22
N HIS A 146 -19.80 2.69 0.93
CA HIS A 146 -19.49 3.62 -0.16
C HIS A 146 -20.29 4.92 -0.06
N SER A 147 -21.57 4.83 0.23
CA SER A 147 -22.46 6.01 0.31
C SER A 147 -22.16 6.94 1.50
N ARG A 148 -21.40 6.47 2.49
CA ARG A 148 -21.06 7.21 3.73
C ARG A 148 -19.63 7.73 3.76
N CYS A 149 -18.83 7.38 2.76
CA CYS A 149 -17.42 7.71 2.68
C CYS A 149 -17.08 8.52 1.43
N ALA A 150 -16.20 9.48 1.56
CA ALA A 150 -15.55 10.10 0.41
C ALA A 150 -14.56 9.09 -0.19
N VAL A 151 -14.80 8.68 -1.43
CA VAL A 151 -13.95 7.68 -2.11
C VAL A 151 -12.78 8.38 -2.76
N VAL A 152 -11.56 7.98 -2.38
CA VAL A 152 -10.30 8.44 -2.99
C VAL A 152 -9.61 7.25 -3.66
N GLU A 153 -9.51 7.29 -4.98
CA GLU A 153 -8.89 6.21 -5.76
C GLU A 153 -7.43 6.52 -6.07
N PHE A 154 -6.54 5.65 -5.61
CA PHE A 154 -5.09 5.73 -5.84
C PHE A 154 -4.73 5.13 -7.21
N ASN A 155 -5.35 5.67 -8.26
CA ASN A 155 -5.11 5.27 -9.63
C ASN A 155 -4.10 6.22 -10.29
N ILE A 156 -2.92 5.69 -10.62
CA ILE A 156 -1.88 6.44 -11.30
C ILE A 156 -2.00 6.21 -12.81
N LYS A 157 -2.37 7.23 -13.56
CA LYS A 157 -2.66 7.12 -15.01
C LYS A 157 -1.61 7.82 -15.87
N GLY A 158 -1.28 7.20 -17.00
CA GLY A 158 -0.61 7.82 -18.14
C GLY A 158 0.63 8.64 -17.78
N LYS A 159 0.58 9.95 -18.02
CA LYS A 159 1.71 10.89 -17.84
C LYS A 159 2.16 11.03 -16.38
N GLU A 160 1.25 10.92 -15.42
CA GLU A 160 1.56 11.01 -13.98
C GLU A 160 2.49 9.89 -13.50
N LYS A 161 2.49 8.73 -14.21
CA LYS A 161 3.36 7.59 -13.87
C LYS A 161 4.84 7.98 -13.85
N GLN A 162 5.29 8.73 -14.86
CA GLN A 162 6.70 9.13 -14.98
C GLN A 162 7.08 10.12 -13.88
N GLU A 163 6.22 11.10 -13.60
CA GLU A 163 6.47 12.10 -12.55
C GLU A 163 6.55 11.47 -11.17
N ILE A 164 5.61 10.56 -10.86
CA ILE A 164 5.57 9.87 -9.57
C ILE A 164 6.75 8.92 -9.43
N ALA A 165 7.12 8.20 -10.49
CA ALA A 165 8.32 7.35 -10.50
C ALA A 165 9.60 8.18 -10.28
N ALA A 166 9.68 9.38 -10.87
CA ALA A 166 10.80 10.28 -10.67
C ALA A 166 10.87 10.84 -9.22
N LYS A 167 9.71 11.23 -8.64
CA LYS A 167 9.62 11.65 -7.23
C LYS A 167 10.06 10.51 -6.30
N PHE A 168 9.62 9.28 -6.58
CA PHE A 168 10.03 8.10 -5.79
C PHE A 168 11.51 7.78 -5.96
N PHE A 169 12.07 7.89 -7.17
CA PHE A 169 13.49 7.71 -7.42
C PHE A 169 14.35 8.66 -6.58
N GLN A 170 13.97 9.93 -6.49
CA GLN A 170 14.65 10.90 -5.62
C GLN A 170 14.56 10.51 -4.14
N ARG A 171 13.40 10.07 -3.70
CA ARG A 171 13.22 9.57 -2.32
C ARG A 171 14.09 8.34 -2.05
N LEU A 172 14.18 7.42 -3.00
CA LEU A 172 15.01 6.23 -2.90
C LEU A 172 16.50 6.58 -2.81
N LEU A 173 16.98 7.52 -3.62
CA LEU A 173 18.37 8.01 -3.53
C LEU A 173 18.68 8.60 -2.16
N TYR A 174 17.76 9.41 -1.61
CA TYR A 174 17.90 9.96 -0.26
C TYR A 174 18.03 8.86 0.81
N ILE A 175 17.20 7.80 0.71
CA ILE A 175 17.24 6.68 1.64
C ILE A 175 18.60 5.95 1.54
N LEU A 176 19.04 5.64 0.33
CA LEU A 176 20.31 4.94 0.10
C LEU A 176 21.51 5.73 0.60
N GLU A 177 21.50 7.05 0.44
CA GLU A 177 22.54 7.95 0.98
C GLU A 177 22.56 7.89 2.51
N LYS A 178 21.39 7.95 3.17
CA LYS A 178 21.28 7.84 4.64
C LYS A 178 21.75 6.48 5.16
N GLU A 179 21.49 5.43 4.43
CA GLU A 179 21.93 4.06 4.78
C GLU A 179 23.36 3.74 4.32
N LYS A 180 24.03 4.69 3.63
CA LYS A 180 25.41 4.55 3.10
C LYS A 180 25.54 3.36 2.15
N VAL A 181 24.56 3.14 1.30
CA VAL A 181 24.51 2.06 0.29
C VAL A 181 24.79 2.64 -1.09
N GLU A 182 25.80 2.13 -1.76
CA GLU A 182 26.07 2.47 -3.16
C GLU A 182 25.09 1.75 -4.09
N ALA A 183 24.58 2.45 -5.10
CA ALA A 183 23.64 1.86 -6.06
C ALA A 183 23.82 2.39 -7.47
N ASP A 184 23.72 1.51 -8.44
CA ASP A 184 23.67 1.92 -9.86
C ASP A 184 22.29 2.50 -10.17
N LYS A 185 22.30 3.77 -10.63
CA LYS A 185 21.05 4.51 -10.95
C LYS A 185 20.21 3.83 -12.04
N LYS A 186 20.84 3.15 -13.00
CA LYS A 186 20.12 2.42 -14.05
C LYS A 186 19.35 1.25 -13.47
N VAL A 187 19.98 0.52 -12.58
CA VAL A 187 19.39 -0.62 -11.87
C VAL A 187 18.20 -0.18 -11.03
N LEU A 188 18.31 0.95 -10.33
CA LEU A 188 17.19 1.51 -9.55
C LEU A 188 16.00 1.90 -10.42
N VAL A 189 16.25 2.51 -11.58
CA VAL A 189 15.17 2.86 -12.52
C VAL A 189 14.45 1.63 -13.05
N GLU A 190 15.19 0.56 -13.41
CA GLU A 190 14.59 -0.70 -13.82
C GLU A 190 13.77 -1.35 -12.70
N LEU A 191 14.29 -1.35 -11.47
CA LEU A 191 13.59 -1.90 -10.31
C LEU A 191 12.28 -1.15 -10.04
N ILE A 192 12.31 0.19 -10.11
CA ILE A 192 11.11 1.03 -9.96
C ILE A 192 10.10 0.71 -11.05
N ASN A 193 10.51 0.70 -12.32
CA ASN A 193 9.62 0.42 -13.44
C ASN A 193 8.97 -0.97 -13.34
N LYS A 194 9.72 -1.96 -12.87
CA LYS A 194 9.26 -3.33 -12.73
C LYS A 194 8.18 -3.50 -11.65
N HIS A 195 8.34 -2.82 -10.50
CA HIS A 195 7.45 -2.98 -9.36
C HIS A 195 6.41 -1.86 -9.23
N PHE A 196 6.43 -0.88 -10.13
CA PHE A 196 5.47 0.20 -10.11
C PHE A 196 4.02 -0.33 -10.11
N PRO A 197 3.14 0.15 -9.25
CA PRO A 197 3.28 1.25 -8.27
C PRO A 197 3.58 0.78 -6.83
N ASP A 198 4.09 -0.42 -6.61
CA ASP A 198 4.36 -0.99 -5.28
C ASP A 198 5.71 -0.50 -4.71
N TRP A 199 5.67 0.65 -4.04
CA TRP A 199 6.84 1.27 -3.41
C TRP A 199 7.40 0.44 -2.24
N ARG A 200 6.53 -0.26 -1.53
CA ARG A 200 6.93 -1.14 -0.42
C ARG A 200 7.85 -2.25 -0.93
N ARG A 201 7.49 -2.87 -2.03
CA ARG A 201 8.29 -3.93 -2.65
C ARG A 201 9.65 -3.43 -3.11
N VAL A 202 9.70 -2.24 -3.74
CA VAL A 202 10.99 -1.63 -4.15
C VAL A 202 11.90 -1.40 -2.95
N LEU A 203 11.38 -0.83 -1.85
CA LEU A 203 12.16 -0.58 -0.63
C LEU A 203 12.67 -1.88 0.00
N ASN A 204 11.82 -2.91 0.10
CA ASN A 204 12.21 -4.21 0.67
C ASN A 204 13.29 -4.88 -0.16
N GLU A 205 13.20 -4.83 -1.50
CA GLU A 205 14.22 -5.37 -2.39
C GLU A 205 15.55 -4.61 -2.24
N CYS A 206 15.50 -3.28 -2.23
CA CYS A 206 16.70 -2.47 -1.98
C CYS A 206 17.33 -2.80 -0.62
N GLN A 207 16.53 -2.92 0.43
CA GLN A 207 17.03 -3.27 1.76
C GLN A 207 17.66 -4.67 1.78
N ARG A 208 17.03 -5.66 1.13
CA ARG A 208 17.56 -7.03 1.04
C ARG A 208 18.94 -7.06 0.39
N TYR A 209 19.13 -6.31 -0.70
CA TYR A 209 20.40 -6.26 -1.41
C TYR A 209 21.43 -5.33 -0.77
N SER A 210 21.02 -4.40 0.08
CA SER A 210 21.92 -3.48 0.77
C SER A 210 22.89 -4.17 1.75
N VAL A 211 22.58 -5.41 2.17
CA VAL A 211 23.45 -6.21 3.07
C VAL A 211 24.85 -6.40 2.48
N GLY A 212 24.98 -6.43 1.15
CA GLY A 212 26.27 -6.46 0.45
C GLY A 212 26.96 -5.08 0.32
N GLY A 213 26.37 -4.00 0.84
CA GLY A 213 26.90 -2.63 0.74
C GLY A 213 26.72 -1.97 -0.64
N LYS A 214 26.31 -2.73 -1.65
CA LYS A 214 26.16 -2.24 -3.02
C LYS A 214 24.98 -2.89 -3.73
N ILE A 215 24.17 -2.09 -4.41
CA ILE A 215 23.09 -2.56 -5.28
C ILE A 215 23.56 -2.45 -6.73
N ASP A 216 23.78 -3.61 -7.36
CA ASP A 216 24.21 -3.73 -8.75
C ASP A 216 23.23 -4.56 -9.59
N THR A 217 23.63 -4.93 -10.79
CA THR A 217 22.82 -5.73 -11.73
C THR A 217 22.42 -7.10 -11.19
N GLY A 218 23.04 -7.59 -10.11
CA GLY A 218 22.67 -8.86 -9.47
C GLY A 218 21.23 -8.85 -8.95
N ILE A 219 20.71 -7.68 -8.55
CA ILE A 219 19.29 -7.54 -8.18
C ILE A 219 18.35 -7.82 -9.36
N LEU A 220 18.76 -7.45 -10.58
CA LEU A 220 17.97 -7.68 -11.79
C LEU A 220 18.07 -9.13 -12.28
N ALA A 221 19.21 -9.78 -12.09
CA ALA A 221 19.43 -11.17 -12.46
C ALA A 221 18.53 -12.13 -11.68
N ALA A 222 18.25 -11.81 -10.41
CA ALA A 222 17.28 -12.57 -9.59
C ALA A 222 15.83 -12.45 -10.10
N PHE A 223 15.56 -11.50 -10.99
CA PHE A 223 14.24 -11.21 -11.56
C PHE A 223 14.20 -11.40 -13.08
N SER A 224 15.19 -12.05 -13.68
CA SER A 224 15.32 -12.09 -15.13
C SER A 224 14.11 -12.74 -15.82
N ASP A 225 13.61 -12.08 -16.86
CA ASP A 225 12.60 -12.60 -17.77
C ASP A 225 13.06 -13.87 -18.52
N VAL A 226 14.34 -14.23 -18.38
CA VAL A 226 14.94 -15.46 -18.90
C VAL A 226 14.15 -16.70 -18.46
N ALA A 227 13.66 -16.72 -17.21
CA ALA A 227 12.90 -17.86 -16.69
C ALA A 227 11.58 -18.11 -17.45
N VAL A 228 10.84 -17.05 -17.83
CA VAL A 228 9.57 -17.21 -18.57
C VAL A 228 9.83 -17.55 -20.04
N ASN A 229 10.87 -16.98 -20.65
CA ASN A 229 11.25 -17.29 -22.02
C ASN A 229 11.69 -18.76 -22.18
N ASP A 230 12.43 -19.30 -21.20
CA ASP A 230 12.81 -20.71 -21.17
C ASP A 230 11.57 -21.62 -21.02
N LEU A 231 10.61 -21.23 -20.16
CA LEU A 231 9.33 -21.91 -20.02
C LEU A 231 8.57 -21.94 -21.36
N LEU A 232 8.44 -20.79 -22.02
CA LEU A 232 7.75 -20.67 -23.32
C LEU A 232 8.44 -21.48 -24.42
N LYS A 233 9.78 -21.47 -24.44
CA LYS A 233 10.55 -22.28 -25.38
C LYS A 233 10.28 -23.77 -25.16
N ASN A 234 10.39 -24.25 -23.92
CA ASN A 234 10.12 -25.66 -23.58
C ASN A 234 8.66 -26.06 -23.87
N LEU A 235 7.69 -25.15 -23.68
CA LEU A 235 6.29 -25.37 -24.03
C LEU A 235 6.09 -25.48 -25.55
N LYS A 236 6.74 -24.63 -26.35
CA LYS A 236 6.70 -24.68 -27.83
C LYS A 236 7.35 -25.97 -28.37
N GLU A 237 8.43 -26.39 -27.73
CA GLU A 237 9.15 -27.63 -28.06
C GLU A 237 8.45 -28.88 -27.49
N LYS A 238 7.33 -28.73 -26.75
CA LYS A 238 6.60 -29.81 -26.08
C LYS A 238 7.45 -30.63 -25.12
N ASN A 239 8.50 -30.03 -24.56
CA ASN A 239 9.40 -30.68 -23.60
C ASN A 239 8.84 -30.60 -22.18
N PHE A 240 7.83 -31.41 -21.89
CA PHE A 240 7.12 -31.39 -20.61
C PHE A 240 7.98 -31.73 -19.40
N SER A 241 9.07 -32.46 -19.57
CA SER A 241 10.00 -32.78 -18.49
C SER A 241 10.72 -31.54 -17.99
N GLU A 242 11.22 -30.69 -18.89
CA GLU A 242 11.86 -29.43 -18.54
C GLU A 242 10.85 -28.38 -18.04
N VAL A 243 9.64 -28.35 -18.59
CA VAL A 243 8.54 -27.53 -18.07
C VAL A 243 8.25 -27.87 -16.60
N ARG A 244 8.16 -29.16 -16.26
CA ARG A 244 7.93 -29.61 -14.89
C ARG A 244 9.06 -29.21 -13.94
N LYS A 245 10.31 -29.38 -14.36
CA LYS A 245 11.48 -28.95 -13.58
C LYS A 245 11.46 -27.44 -13.34
N TRP A 246 11.15 -26.68 -14.41
CA TRP A 246 11.05 -25.24 -14.33
C TRP A 246 9.98 -24.81 -13.30
N VAL A 247 8.78 -25.41 -13.34
CA VAL A 247 7.70 -25.13 -12.38
C VAL A 247 8.16 -25.41 -10.95
N VAL A 248 8.79 -26.56 -10.70
CA VAL A 248 9.29 -26.91 -9.35
C VAL A 248 10.34 -25.91 -8.86
N SER A 249 11.21 -25.40 -9.75
CA SER A 249 12.23 -24.43 -9.39
C SER A 249 11.69 -22.99 -9.21
N ASN A 250 10.44 -22.74 -9.59
CA ASN A 250 9.83 -21.40 -9.59
C ASN A 250 8.47 -21.36 -8.87
N LEU A 251 8.26 -22.25 -7.89
CA LEU A 251 7.01 -22.34 -7.11
C LEU A 251 6.69 -21.06 -6.33
N ASP A 252 7.69 -20.24 -6.01
CA ASP A 252 7.54 -18.99 -5.25
C ASP A 252 6.97 -17.82 -6.09
N ASN A 253 6.78 -18.02 -7.39
CA ASN A 253 6.20 -17.01 -8.25
C ASN A 253 4.66 -17.00 -8.16
N GLU A 254 4.08 -15.82 -8.05
CA GLU A 254 2.64 -15.66 -8.08
C GLU A 254 2.04 -16.13 -9.41
N THR A 255 1.17 -17.13 -9.35
CA THR A 255 0.60 -17.81 -10.53
C THR A 255 -0.13 -16.84 -11.46
N SER A 256 -0.83 -15.86 -10.92
CA SER A 256 -1.56 -14.84 -11.69
C SER A 256 -0.61 -13.96 -12.52
N MET A 257 0.52 -13.56 -11.95
CA MET A 257 1.56 -12.81 -12.68
C MET A 257 2.22 -13.65 -13.77
N LEU A 258 2.46 -14.92 -13.50
CA LEU A 258 3.06 -15.86 -14.47
C LEU A 258 2.14 -16.05 -15.67
N LEU A 259 0.86 -16.32 -15.43
CA LEU A 259 -0.14 -16.49 -16.49
C LEU A 259 -0.31 -15.22 -17.33
N ARG A 260 -0.30 -14.05 -16.71
CA ARG A 260 -0.36 -12.78 -17.43
C ARG A 260 0.86 -12.57 -18.32
N ARG A 261 2.07 -12.86 -17.84
CA ARG A 261 3.31 -12.79 -18.64
C ARG A 261 3.30 -13.74 -19.81
N ILE A 262 2.81 -14.98 -19.60
CA ILE A 262 2.64 -15.95 -20.69
C ILE A 262 1.69 -15.37 -21.74
N TYR A 263 0.55 -14.81 -21.30
CA TYR A 263 -0.43 -14.18 -22.21
C TYR A 263 0.18 -13.00 -22.99
N ASP A 264 0.85 -12.07 -22.28
CA ASP A 264 1.48 -10.88 -22.89
C ASP A 264 2.63 -11.24 -23.88
N SER A 265 3.23 -12.42 -23.74
CA SER A 265 4.30 -12.92 -24.62
C SER A 265 3.82 -13.76 -25.80
N LEU A 266 2.52 -14.05 -25.89
CA LEU A 266 1.91 -14.77 -27.01
C LEU A 266 1.50 -13.84 -28.17
N TYR A 267 1.52 -12.54 -27.95
CA TYR A 267 1.29 -11.46 -28.90
C TYR A 267 2.59 -10.71 -29.19
#